data_858bc63ea54573f909c600885c60d9af
#
_entry.id   858bc63ea54573f909c600885c60d9af
#
_cell.length_a   1.000
_cell.length_b   1.000
_cell.length_c   1.000
_cell.angle_alpha   90.00
_cell.angle_beta   90.00
_cell.angle_gamma   90.00
#
_symmetry.space_group_name_H-M   'P 1'
#
loop_
_entity.id
_entity.type
_entity.pdbx_description
1 polymer ?
#
loop_
_entity_poly.entity_id
_entity_poly.type
_entity_poly.pdbx_seq_one_letter_code
_entity_poly.pdbx_strand_id
1 'polypeptide(L)'
;MNNELQLYKKIIVKEENYMRTIFYHLVLVGTFIYGSIFHIWYLIFNRGEKRYRYVCRVAKNWGKNLIWGSGSKVNVIYKNGSEEEVRKIRENNEAVILISNHQSNIDIPALLGYLPLDFSFIAKKEMKKWPAIGRWMRSFDCIFLDRKNARQG
;
A
#
# COMPACT_ATOMS: atom_id res chain seq x y z
N MET A 1 -8.38 -0.57 -27.13
CA MET A 1 -7.92 0.84 -26.95
C MET A 1 -7.37 0.87 -25.53
N ASN A 2 -6.03 0.75 -25.42
CA ASN A 2 -5.37 0.60 -24.11
C ASN A 2 -5.25 1.98 -23.47
N ASN A 3 -6.15 2.28 -22.56
CA ASN A 3 -5.99 3.43 -21.68
C ASN A 3 -4.99 3.05 -20.57
N GLU A 4 -3.71 3.29 -20.83
CA GLU A 4 -2.72 3.26 -19.77
C GLU A 4 -2.97 4.46 -18.84
N LEU A 5 -3.55 4.18 -17.68
CA LEU A 5 -3.65 5.15 -16.59
C LEU A 5 -2.24 5.42 -16.07
N GLN A 6 -1.56 6.43 -16.62
CA GLN A 6 -0.26 6.85 -16.12
C GLN A 6 -0.45 7.80 -14.94
N LEU A 7 -0.35 7.25 -13.74
CA LEU A 7 -0.28 8.03 -12.50
C LEU A 7 1.18 8.50 -12.31
N TYR A 8 1.46 9.77 -12.60
CA TYR A 8 2.77 10.35 -12.32
C TYR A 8 2.84 10.84 -10.89
N LYS A 9 3.71 10.21 -10.12
CA LYS A 9 4.00 10.55 -8.75
C LYS A 9 5.36 11.22 -8.68
N LYS A 10 5.41 12.49 -8.32
CA LYS A 10 6.65 13.18 -8.00
C LYS A 10 6.87 13.12 -6.49
N ILE A 11 7.75 12.23 -6.04
CA ILE A 11 8.26 12.24 -4.66
C ILE A 11 9.43 13.21 -4.64
N ILE A 12 9.27 14.33 -3.94
CA ILE A 12 10.38 15.25 -3.69
C ILE A 12 11.05 14.79 -2.39
N VAL A 13 12.17 14.09 -2.51
CA VAL A 13 13.02 13.75 -1.37
C VAL A 13 13.93 14.96 -1.11
N LYS A 14 13.78 15.58 0.05
CA LYS A 14 14.69 16.61 0.54
C LYS A 14 15.90 15.92 1.17
N GLU A 15 17.08 16.51 1.03
CA GLU A 15 18.40 15.99 1.45
C GLU A 15 18.39 15.09 2.69
N GLU A 16 19.21 14.03 2.64
CA GLU A 16 19.35 13.03 3.69
C GLU A 16 19.74 13.66 5.04
N ASN A 17 18.75 13.82 5.90
CA ASN A 17 18.99 14.19 7.27
C ASN A 17 18.99 12.90 8.11
N TYR A 18 20.17 12.54 8.66
CA TYR A 18 20.39 11.29 9.42
C TYR A 18 19.37 11.10 10.55
N MET A 19 19.03 12.19 11.24
CA MET A 19 18.01 12.21 12.30
C MET A 19 16.62 11.82 11.76
N ARG A 20 16.32 12.24 10.53
CA ARG A 20 15.05 11.96 9.85
C ARG A 20 14.94 10.50 9.44
N THR A 21 16.05 9.91 9.01
CA THR A 21 16.12 8.49 8.69
C THR A 21 15.87 7.63 9.93
N ILE A 22 16.49 7.97 11.06
CA ILE A 22 16.25 7.30 12.35
C ILE A 22 14.77 7.45 12.75
N PHE A 23 14.24 8.66 12.70
CA PHE A 23 12.84 8.93 13.02
C PHE A 23 11.87 8.13 12.14
N TYR A 24 12.14 8.06 10.84
CA TYR A 24 11.36 7.23 9.90
C TYR A 24 11.33 5.76 10.32
N HIS A 25 12.48 5.19 10.69
CA HIS A 25 12.55 3.80 11.15
C HIS A 25 11.82 3.58 12.48
N LEU A 26 11.90 4.53 13.39
CA LEU A 26 11.15 4.49 14.66
C LEU A 26 9.63 4.52 14.40
N VAL A 27 9.16 5.39 13.49
CA VAL A 27 7.75 5.45 13.09
C VAL A 27 7.33 4.16 12.41
N LEU A 28 8.16 3.62 11.52
CA LEU A 28 7.89 2.35 10.82
C LEU A 28 7.73 1.20 11.83
N VAL A 29 8.69 1.02 12.72
CA VAL A 29 8.67 -0.07 13.71
C VAL A 29 7.56 0.15 14.73
N GLY A 30 7.40 1.36 15.24
CA GLY A 30 6.38 1.70 16.23
C GLY A 30 4.95 1.50 15.71
N THR A 31 4.66 1.99 14.52
CA THR A 31 3.34 1.79 13.89
C THR A 31 3.07 0.34 13.55
N PHE A 32 4.12 -0.42 13.21
CA PHE A 32 4.01 -1.83 12.92
C PHE A 32 3.70 -2.67 14.16
N ILE A 33 4.39 -2.40 15.28
CA ILE A 33 4.14 -3.04 16.58
C ILE A 33 2.75 -2.68 17.08
N TYR A 34 2.41 -1.38 17.08
CA TYR A 34 1.09 -0.90 17.46
C TYR A 34 -0.02 -1.60 16.65
N GLY A 35 0.11 -1.59 15.32
CA GLY A 35 -0.85 -2.24 14.45
C GLY A 35 -0.96 -3.74 14.70
N SER A 36 0.15 -4.42 14.99
CA SER A 36 0.14 -5.87 15.27
C SER A 36 -0.54 -6.21 16.59
N ILE A 37 -0.43 -5.37 17.62
CA ILE A 37 -1.02 -5.62 18.95
C ILE A 37 -2.50 -5.22 18.97
N PHE A 38 -2.80 -3.98 18.63
CA PHE A 38 -4.14 -3.42 18.82
C PHE A 38 -5.17 -3.88 17.78
N HIS A 39 -4.72 -4.25 16.57
CA HIS A 39 -5.63 -4.68 15.52
C HIS A 39 -5.82 -6.20 15.46
N ILE A 40 -5.03 -7.00 16.21
CA ILE A 40 -5.11 -8.45 16.16
C ILE A 40 -6.50 -8.94 16.58
N TRP A 41 -7.08 -8.34 17.61
CA TRP A 41 -8.44 -8.66 18.07
C TRP A 41 -9.49 -8.41 17.00
N TYR A 42 -9.41 -7.26 16.34
CA TYR A 42 -10.34 -6.96 15.26
C TYR A 42 -10.25 -7.96 14.11
N LEU A 43 -9.03 -8.37 13.75
CA LEU A 43 -8.77 -9.33 12.66
C LEU A 43 -9.25 -10.76 13.02
N ILE A 44 -9.28 -11.12 14.29
CA ILE A 44 -9.77 -12.43 14.74
C ILE A 44 -11.31 -12.49 14.65
N PHE A 45 -11.99 -11.44 15.09
CA PHE A 45 -13.46 -11.45 15.22
C PHE A 45 -14.20 -11.02 13.96
N ASN A 46 -13.52 -10.35 13.01
CA ASN A 46 -14.14 -9.89 11.79
C ASN A 46 -13.65 -10.68 10.58
N ARG A 47 -14.55 -10.98 9.66
CA ARG A 47 -14.28 -11.72 8.42
C ARG A 47 -14.88 -11.01 7.20
N GLY A 48 -14.47 -11.44 6.01
CA GLY A 48 -15.01 -10.95 4.74
C GLY A 48 -14.78 -9.46 4.54
N GLU A 49 -15.74 -8.79 3.93
CA GLU A 49 -15.64 -7.41 3.50
C GLU A 49 -15.38 -6.41 4.64
N LYS A 50 -15.98 -6.61 5.82
CA LYS A 50 -15.75 -5.74 6.99
C LYS A 50 -14.29 -5.75 7.40
N ARG A 51 -13.66 -6.93 7.41
CA ARG A 51 -12.24 -7.09 7.70
C ARG A 51 -11.39 -6.41 6.63
N TYR A 52 -11.67 -6.66 5.35
CA TYR A 52 -10.92 -6.07 4.23
C TYR A 52 -10.95 -4.54 4.28
N ARG A 53 -12.12 -3.91 4.37
CA ARG A 53 -12.28 -2.45 4.48
C ARG A 53 -11.52 -1.87 5.69
N TYR A 54 -11.53 -2.57 6.81
CA TYR A 54 -10.77 -2.15 7.99
C TYR A 54 -9.26 -2.18 7.73
N VAL A 55 -8.76 -3.26 7.15
CA VAL A 55 -7.33 -3.41 6.83
C VAL A 55 -6.89 -2.35 5.80
N CYS A 56 -7.68 -2.07 4.77
CA CYS A 56 -7.42 -1.00 3.82
C CYS A 56 -7.32 0.37 4.51
N ARG A 57 -8.22 0.68 5.43
CA ARG A 57 -8.18 1.94 6.20
C ARG A 57 -6.92 2.05 7.06
N VAL A 58 -6.55 0.97 7.75
CA VAL A 58 -5.34 0.92 8.58
C VAL A 58 -4.10 1.06 7.72
N ALA A 59 -4.02 0.36 6.59
CA ALA A 59 -2.91 0.44 5.64
C ALA A 59 -2.78 1.84 5.04
N LYS A 60 -3.90 2.50 4.73
CA LYS A 60 -3.92 3.89 4.25
C LYS A 60 -3.35 4.86 5.28
N ASN A 61 -3.76 4.76 6.53
CA ASN A 61 -3.23 5.59 7.61
C ASN A 61 -1.75 5.31 7.85
N TRP A 62 -1.35 4.04 7.85
CA TRP A 62 0.05 3.63 7.95
C TRP A 62 0.89 4.23 6.82
N GLY A 63 0.43 4.14 5.58
CA GLY A 63 1.11 4.74 4.43
C GLY A 63 1.31 6.26 4.59
N LYS A 64 0.27 6.99 5.03
CA LYS A 64 0.35 8.44 5.29
C LYS A 64 1.35 8.77 6.40
N ASN A 65 1.33 8.01 7.50
CA ASN A 65 2.23 8.21 8.62
C ASN A 65 3.70 7.98 8.23
N LEU A 66 3.97 6.97 7.40
CA LEU A 66 5.33 6.73 6.90
C LEU A 66 5.82 7.83 5.96
N ILE A 67 4.98 8.32 5.06
CA ILE A 67 5.31 9.46 4.21
C ILE A 67 5.59 10.71 5.06
N TRP A 68 4.75 10.98 6.05
CA TRP A 68 4.98 12.08 6.98
C TRP A 68 6.29 11.89 7.76
N GLY A 69 6.54 10.70 8.32
CA GLY A 69 7.77 10.38 9.07
C GLY A 69 9.04 10.50 8.23
N SER A 70 8.97 10.17 6.93
CA SER A 70 10.10 10.38 6.00
C SER A 70 10.34 11.86 5.66
N GLY A 71 9.39 12.74 6.01
CA GLY A 71 9.38 14.15 5.63
C GLY A 71 9.15 14.38 4.15
N SER A 72 8.74 13.36 3.42
CA SER A 72 8.38 13.46 2.02
C SER A 72 6.98 14.05 1.86
N LYS A 73 6.74 14.67 0.70
CA LYS A 73 5.42 15.14 0.30
C LYS A 73 4.99 14.37 -0.94
N VAL A 74 3.75 13.91 -0.95
CA VAL A 74 3.14 13.28 -2.12
C VAL A 74 2.20 14.26 -2.77
N ASN A 75 2.43 14.54 -4.06
CA ASN A 75 1.52 15.28 -4.89
C ASN A 75 0.96 14.31 -5.95
N VAL A 76 -0.35 14.09 -5.92
CA VAL A 76 -1.03 13.23 -6.90
C VAL A 76 -1.45 14.10 -8.07
N ILE A 77 -0.93 13.80 -9.24
CA ILE A 77 -1.26 14.52 -10.48
C ILE A 77 -2.02 13.58 -11.40
N TYR A 78 -3.24 13.92 -11.68
CA TYR A 78 -4.07 13.21 -12.64
C TYR A 78 -3.86 13.77 -14.04
N LYS A 79 -3.70 12.90 -15.02
CA LYS A 79 -3.54 13.30 -16.43
C LYS A 79 -4.70 12.77 -17.26
N ASN A 80 -5.06 13.52 -18.31
CA ASN A 80 -6.02 13.08 -19.34
C ASN A 80 -7.37 12.62 -18.78
N GLY A 81 -7.89 13.29 -17.74
CA GLY A 81 -9.18 12.93 -17.16
C GLY A 81 -9.17 11.71 -16.24
N SER A 82 -7.98 11.18 -15.90
CA SER A 82 -7.84 9.99 -15.06
C SER A 82 -8.41 10.14 -13.64
N GLU A 83 -8.61 11.37 -13.15
CA GLU A 83 -9.26 11.61 -11.87
C GLU A 83 -10.72 11.13 -11.87
N GLU A 84 -11.45 11.48 -12.92
CA GLU A 84 -12.83 11.07 -13.11
C GLU A 84 -12.96 9.56 -13.31
N GLU A 85 -12.02 8.97 -14.04
CA GLU A 85 -11.97 7.53 -14.26
C GLU A 85 -11.71 6.76 -12.94
N VAL A 86 -10.75 7.21 -12.13
CA VAL A 86 -10.49 6.64 -10.80
C VAL A 86 -11.70 6.80 -9.88
N ARG A 87 -12.42 7.91 -9.96
CA ARG A 87 -13.65 8.13 -9.22
C ARG A 87 -14.72 7.12 -9.62
N LYS A 88 -14.96 6.91 -10.91
CA LYS A 88 -15.93 5.93 -11.44
C LYS A 88 -15.59 4.49 -11.02
N ILE A 89 -14.33 4.09 -11.15
CA ILE A 89 -13.84 2.78 -10.69
C ILE A 89 -14.20 2.56 -9.22
N ARG A 90 -13.95 3.56 -8.37
CA ARG A 90 -14.27 3.48 -6.94
C ARG A 90 -15.76 3.42 -6.66
N GLU A 91 -16.57 4.24 -7.33
CA GLU A 91 -18.02 4.32 -7.13
C GLU A 91 -18.72 3.06 -7.61
N ASN A 92 -18.29 2.52 -8.74
CA ASN A 92 -18.85 1.30 -9.32
C ASN A 92 -18.23 0.00 -8.75
N ASN A 93 -17.23 0.13 -7.88
CA ASN A 93 -16.46 -1.01 -7.35
C ASN A 93 -15.91 -1.92 -8.46
N GLU A 94 -15.38 -1.32 -9.51
CA GLU A 94 -14.86 -2.03 -10.67
C GLU A 94 -13.55 -2.76 -10.34
N ALA A 95 -13.38 -3.98 -10.88
CA ALA A 95 -12.14 -4.72 -10.76
C ALA A 95 -11.10 -4.16 -11.75
N VAL A 96 -9.96 -3.73 -11.23
CA VAL A 96 -8.88 -3.16 -12.03
C VAL A 96 -7.53 -3.74 -11.66
N ILE A 97 -6.60 -3.74 -12.61
CA ILE A 97 -5.20 -4.07 -12.38
C ILE A 97 -4.40 -2.77 -12.37
N LEU A 98 -3.73 -2.50 -11.25
CA LEU A 98 -2.83 -1.36 -11.11
C LEU A 98 -1.41 -1.78 -11.42
N ILE A 99 -0.79 -1.11 -12.39
CA ILE A 99 0.60 -1.30 -12.75
C ILE A 99 1.37 -0.03 -12.37
N SER A 100 2.45 -0.19 -11.63
CA SER A 100 3.26 0.94 -11.18
C SER A 100 4.74 0.60 -11.28
N ASN A 101 5.56 1.57 -11.68
CA ASN A 101 7.00 1.49 -11.52
C ASN A 101 7.35 1.45 -10.04
N HIS A 102 8.21 0.52 -9.67
CA HIS A 102 8.66 0.37 -8.28
C HIS A 102 10.17 0.66 -8.21
N GLN A 103 10.50 1.83 -7.69
CA GLN A 103 11.87 2.34 -7.62
C GLN A 103 12.38 2.48 -6.19
N SER A 104 11.47 2.52 -5.20
CA SER A 104 11.80 2.79 -3.82
C SER A 104 10.86 2.08 -2.85
N ASN A 105 11.36 1.77 -1.65
CA ASN A 105 10.52 1.24 -0.56
C ASN A 105 9.43 2.23 -0.12
N ILE A 106 9.56 3.52 -0.47
CA ILE A 106 8.55 4.56 -0.18
C ILE A 106 7.36 4.49 -1.14
N ASP A 107 7.48 3.80 -2.27
CA ASP A 107 6.38 3.70 -3.25
C ASP A 107 5.16 3.00 -2.67
N ILE A 108 5.37 1.91 -1.91
CA ILE A 108 4.28 1.16 -1.28
C ILE A 108 3.49 2.03 -0.30
N PRO A 109 4.10 2.67 0.73
CA PRO A 109 3.38 3.58 1.61
C PRO A 109 2.69 4.73 0.88
N ALA A 110 3.30 5.24 -0.17
CA ALA A 110 2.71 6.34 -0.90
C ALA A 110 1.50 5.91 -1.74
N LEU A 111 1.53 4.75 -2.40
CA LEU A 111 0.36 4.18 -3.07
C LEU A 111 -0.77 3.91 -2.06
N LEU A 112 -0.47 3.22 -0.96
CA LEU A 112 -1.45 2.93 0.09
C LEU A 112 -2.07 4.19 0.68
N GLY A 113 -1.26 5.21 0.95
CA GLY A 113 -1.71 6.42 1.63
C GLY A 113 -2.52 7.38 0.75
N TYR A 114 -2.22 7.43 -0.54
CA TYR A 114 -2.67 8.54 -1.39
C TYR A 114 -3.47 8.13 -2.63
N LEU A 115 -3.45 6.85 -3.03
CA LEU A 115 -4.36 6.40 -4.07
C LEU A 115 -5.77 6.24 -3.48
N PRO A 116 -6.81 6.80 -4.09
CA PRO A 116 -8.18 6.76 -3.57
C PRO A 116 -8.92 5.46 -3.94
N LEU A 117 -8.20 4.34 -4.05
CA LEU A 117 -8.74 3.01 -4.31
C LEU A 117 -8.33 2.06 -3.17
N ASP A 118 -9.15 1.06 -2.91
CA ASP A 118 -8.78 -0.09 -2.10
C ASP A 118 -8.23 -1.17 -3.03
N PHE A 119 -7.02 -1.64 -2.79
CA PHE A 119 -6.33 -2.60 -3.66
C PHE A 119 -5.38 -3.49 -2.86
N SER A 120 -5.04 -4.63 -3.42
CA SER A 120 -4.07 -5.57 -2.87
C SER A 120 -2.83 -5.67 -3.75
N PHE A 121 -1.78 -6.31 -3.24
CA PHE A 121 -0.52 -6.44 -3.97
C PHE A 121 -0.29 -7.86 -4.46
N ILE A 122 0.42 -7.97 -5.57
CA ILE A 122 1.07 -9.21 -5.99
C ILE A 122 2.48 -9.22 -5.41
N ALA A 123 2.78 -10.23 -4.61
CA ALA A 123 4.03 -10.31 -3.85
C ALA A 123 4.75 -11.63 -4.05
N LYS A 124 6.03 -11.69 -3.67
CA LYS A 124 6.81 -12.93 -3.67
C LYS A 124 6.27 -13.91 -2.63
N LYS A 125 6.21 -15.20 -2.97
CA LYS A 125 5.76 -16.29 -2.09
C LYS A 125 6.52 -16.35 -0.76
N GLU A 126 7.81 -16.05 -0.77
CA GLU A 126 8.66 -16.05 0.42
C GLU A 126 8.20 -15.05 1.47
N MET A 127 7.66 -13.90 1.04
CA MET A 127 7.17 -12.85 1.96
C MET A 127 5.97 -13.31 2.81
N LYS A 128 5.26 -14.34 2.36
CA LYS A 128 4.16 -14.96 3.14
C LYS A 128 4.63 -15.47 4.50
N LYS A 129 5.91 -15.89 4.60
CA LYS A 129 6.53 -16.44 5.81
C LYS A 129 7.15 -15.38 6.71
N TRP A 130 7.25 -14.14 6.27
CA TRP A 130 7.84 -13.09 7.08
C TRP A 130 6.98 -12.81 8.32
N PRO A 131 7.62 -12.76 9.51
CA PRO A 131 6.88 -12.44 10.72
C PRO A 131 6.21 -11.06 10.60
N ALA A 132 5.02 -10.93 11.14
CA ALA A 132 4.17 -9.75 11.11
C ALA A 132 3.78 -9.29 9.68
N ILE A 133 4.73 -8.95 8.78
CA ILE A 133 4.45 -8.51 7.40
C ILE A 133 3.63 -9.55 6.64
N GLY A 134 4.02 -10.82 6.68
CA GLY A 134 3.26 -11.89 6.00
C GLY A 134 1.83 -12.04 6.53
N ARG A 135 1.61 -11.77 7.81
CA ARG A 135 0.25 -11.76 8.40
C ARG A 135 -0.58 -10.59 7.88
N TRP A 136 0.00 -9.39 7.87
CA TRP A 136 -0.64 -8.21 7.30
C TRP A 136 -0.98 -8.39 5.83
N MET A 137 -0.04 -8.88 5.02
CA MET A 137 -0.25 -9.13 3.60
C MET A 137 -1.38 -10.13 3.34
N ARG A 138 -1.50 -11.19 4.17
CA ARG A 138 -2.65 -12.12 4.10
C ARG A 138 -3.97 -11.46 4.48
N SER A 139 -3.93 -10.56 5.47
CA SER A 139 -5.13 -9.80 5.88
C SER A 139 -5.57 -8.79 4.82
N PHE A 140 -4.67 -8.42 3.94
CA PHE A 140 -4.84 -7.50 2.82
C PHE A 140 -5.15 -8.23 1.51
N ASP A 141 -5.42 -9.53 1.59
CA ASP A 141 -5.72 -10.42 0.47
C ASP A 141 -4.67 -10.34 -0.66
N CYS A 142 -3.38 -10.17 -0.29
CA CYS A 142 -2.29 -10.15 -1.26
C CYS A 142 -2.14 -11.50 -1.94
N ILE A 143 -1.89 -11.46 -3.25
CA ILE A 143 -1.60 -12.64 -4.07
C ILE A 143 -0.11 -12.95 -3.96
N PHE A 144 0.23 -14.19 -3.61
CA PHE A 144 1.61 -14.61 -3.47
C PHE A 144 2.03 -15.49 -4.65
N LEU A 145 2.90 -14.97 -5.51
CA LEU A 145 3.40 -15.67 -6.69
C LEU A 145 4.71 -16.40 -6.41
N ASP A 146 4.77 -17.66 -6.85
CA ASP A 146 6.01 -18.42 -6.95
C ASP A 146 6.67 -18.14 -8.30
N ARG A 147 7.66 -17.24 -8.30
CA ARG A 147 8.38 -16.83 -9.53
C ARG A 147 9.18 -17.96 -10.18
N LYS A 148 9.39 -19.09 -9.48
CA LYS A 148 10.07 -20.28 -10.02
C LYS A 148 9.13 -21.19 -10.80
N ASN A 149 7.83 -21.00 -10.67
CA ASN A 149 6.82 -21.79 -11.36
C ASN A 149 5.99 -20.89 -12.28
N ALA A 150 6.44 -20.75 -13.52
CA ALA A 150 5.80 -19.91 -14.54
C ALA A 150 4.35 -20.33 -14.91
N ARG A 151 3.87 -21.49 -14.43
CA ARG A 151 2.50 -21.98 -14.68
C ARG A 151 1.49 -21.53 -13.63
N GLN A 152 1.90 -20.79 -12.61
CA GLN A 152 1.03 -20.28 -11.54
C GLN A 152 0.69 -18.78 -11.69
N GLY A 153 1.03 -18.18 -12.80
CA GLY A 153 0.68 -16.81 -13.18
C GLY A 153 -0.52 -16.74 -14.09
#